data_ec274990e7cb066dc739c7de6eefc482
#
_entry.id   ec274990e7cb066dc739c7de6eefc482
#
_cell.length_a   1.000
_cell.length_b   1.000
_cell.length_c   1.000
_cell.angle_alpha   90.00
_cell.angle_beta   90.00
_cell.angle_gamma   90.00
#
_symmetry.space_group_name_H-M   'P 1'
#
loop_
_entity.id
_entity.type
_entity.pdbx_description
1 polymer ?
#
loop_
_entity_poly.entity_id
_entity_poly.type
_entity_poly.pdbx_seq_one_letter_code
_entity_poly.pdbx_strand_id
1 'polypeptide(L)'
;FVCYWDDDNTCAQEDGETFSHMMADLFGVTSQTFVINHEDPVPGWDLGDRLYQEVVSKHRICKPTLFIFFYAGHGTINQLNELSFTATKKEQFVPWRTIDRELSYHTYPMDTFCILDCCYSGTAIASNPMTTHVLAACGSSAFARSRVNGISFTQRVAWTMRKLSHSGKISISTDEIFDTVQNETPRGCYMPRFSSHNGVNPIVLPFHVT
;
A
#
# COMPACT_ATOMS: atom_id res chain seq x y z
N PHE A 1 -3.38 -7.84 0.81
CA PHE A 1 -2.29 -8.33 -0.08
C PHE A 1 -1.04 -7.54 0.20
N VAL A 2 0.07 -8.21 0.51
CA VAL A 2 1.37 -7.62 0.86
C VAL A 2 2.37 -8.00 -0.23
N CYS A 3 3.19 -7.04 -0.66
CA CYS A 3 4.12 -7.24 -1.76
C CYS A 3 5.46 -6.55 -1.48
N TYR A 4 6.57 -7.21 -1.79
CA TYR A 4 7.94 -6.67 -1.74
C TYR A 4 8.88 -7.53 -2.60
N TRP A 5 10.10 -7.04 -2.86
CA TRP A 5 11.11 -7.78 -3.62
C TRP A 5 11.95 -8.69 -2.71
N ASP A 6 12.32 -9.86 -3.22
CA ASP A 6 13.13 -10.85 -2.49
C ASP A 6 14.57 -10.38 -2.22
N ASP A 7 15.10 -9.47 -3.05
CA ASP A 7 16.44 -8.87 -2.91
C ASP A 7 16.44 -7.51 -2.20
N ASP A 8 15.31 -7.13 -1.55
CA ASP A 8 15.17 -5.82 -0.90
C ASP A 8 16.16 -5.65 0.26
N ASN A 9 16.76 -4.46 0.34
CA ASN A 9 17.70 -4.06 1.39
C ASN A 9 17.19 -2.90 2.26
N THR A 10 15.89 -2.58 2.18
CA THR A 10 15.23 -1.55 2.98
C THR A 10 14.50 -2.09 4.20
N CYS A 11 14.57 -3.39 4.46
CA CYS A 11 13.76 -4.14 5.43
C CYS A 11 12.27 -4.21 5.04
N ALA A 12 11.96 -4.34 3.75
CA ALA A 12 10.59 -4.40 3.27
C ALA A 12 9.84 -5.66 3.75
N GLN A 13 10.55 -6.78 3.94
CA GLN A 13 9.97 -7.99 4.52
C GLN A 13 9.44 -7.72 5.93
N GLU A 14 10.26 -7.11 6.81
CA GLU A 14 9.87 -6.79 8.18
C GLU A 14 8.73 -5.76 8.25
N ASP A 15 8.68 -4.84 7.28
CA ASP A 15 7.58 -3.92 7.14
C ASP A 15 6.30 -4.65 6.69
N GLY A 16 6.39 -5.60 5.76
CA GLY A 16 5.30 -6.47 5.35
C GLY A 16 4.75 -7.32 6.50
N GLU A 17 5.63 -7.89 7.32
CA GLU A 17 5.26 -8.64 8.53
C GLU A 17 4.58 -7.73 9.57
N THR A 18 5.13 -6.53 9.80
CA THR A 18 4.54 -5.53 10.71
C THR A 18 3.13 -5.15 10.27
N PHE A 19 2.94 -4.91 8.96
CA PHE A 19 1.64 -4.60 8.39
C PHE A 19 0.68 -5.79 8.54
N SER A 20 1.11 -7.00 8.20
CA SER A 20 0.29 -8.22 8.31
C SER A 20 -0.17 -8.51 9.73
N HIS A 21 0.72 -8.40 10.71
CA HIS A 21 0.37 -8.56 12.12
C HIS A 21 -0.63 -7.50 12.58
N MET A 22 -0.42 -6.23 12.21
CA MET A 22 -1.37 -5.16 12.52
C MET A 22 -2.76 -5.42 11.93
N MET A 23 -2.84 -5.91 10.68
CA MET A 23 -4.11 -6.24 10.04
C MET A 23 -4.82 -7.40 10.74
N ALA A 24 -4.07 -8.42 11.16
CA ALA A 24 -4.63 -9.54 11.92
C ALA A 24 -5.13 -9.10 13.31
N ASP A 25 -4.31 -8.35 14.04
CA ASP A 25 -4.61 -7.91 15.42
C ASP A 25 -5.83 -6.97 15.48
N LEU A 26 -5.89 -5.99 14.57
CA LEU A 26 -6.89 -4.93 14.64
C LEU A 26 -8.17 -5.23 13.87
N PHE A 27 -8.08 -5.99 12.79
CA PHE A 27 -9.19 -6.19 11.86
C PHE A 27 -9.57 -7.67 11.65
N GLY A 28 -8.84 -8.61 12.25
CA GLY A 28 -9.05 -10.04 12.07
C GLY A 28 -8.79 -10.53 10.63
N VAL A 29 -7.96 -9.81 9.88
CA VAL A 29 -7.70 -10.07 8.46
C VAL A 29 -6.35 -10.76 8.28
N THR A 30 -6.36 -11.92 7.67
CA THR A 30 -5.11 -12.60 7.26
C THR A 30 -4.61 -12.04 5.94
N SER A 31 -3.37 -11.55 5.93
CA SER A 31 -2.71 -11.05 4.73
C SER A 31 -2.18 -12.20 3.87
N GLN A 32 -2.26 -12.02 2.56
CA GLN A 32 -1.51 -12.83 1.61
C GLN A 32 -0.27 -12.09 1.17
N THR A 33 0.88 -12.75 1.20
CA THR A 33 2.16 -12.17 0.81
C THR A 33 2.60 -12.69 -0.54
N PHE A 34 3.02 -11.79 -1.41
CA PHE A 34 3.67 -12.08 -2.68
C PHE A 34 5.07 -11.48 -2.69
N VAL A 35 6.07 -12.34 -2.77
CA VAL A 35 7.47 -11.92 -2.87
C VAL A 35 7.84 -11.88 -4.35
N ILE A 36 8.19 -10.70 -4.83
CA ILE A 36 8.57 -10.50 -6.24
C ILE A 36 10.00 -11.02 -6.42
N ASN A 37 10.17 -11.96 -7.33
CA ASN A 37 11.49 -12.52 -7.64
C ASN A 37 12.28 -11.56 -8.55
N HIS A 38 13.43 -11.08 -8.11
CA HIS A 38 14.30 -10.17 -8.88
C HIS A 38 14.99 -10.86 -10.08
N GLU A 39 15.03 -12.18 -10.10
CA GLU A 39 15.58 -12.96 -11.23
C GLU A 39 14.52 -13.27 -12.30
N ASP A 40 13.23 -13.01 -12.02
CA ASP A 40 12.18 -13.20 -13.00
C ASP A 40 12.32 -12.17 -14.14
N PRO A 41 12.38 -12.61 -15.41
CA PRO A 41 12.48 -11.68 -16.55
C PRO A 41 11.23 -10.83 -16.76
N VAL A 42 10.08 -11.20 -16.18
CA VAL A 42 8.80 -10.52 -16.36
C VAL A 42 8.00 -10.36 -15.08
N PRO A 43 8.60 -9.85 -13.99
CA PRO A 43 8.01 -9.85 -12.65
C PRO A 43 6.67 -9.12 -12.56
N GLY A 44 6.43 -8.18 -13.47
CA GLY A 44 5.16 -7.47 -13.57
C GLY A 44 4.00 -8.35 -14.07
N TRP A 45 4.30 -9.40 -14.83
CA TRP A 45 3.28 -10.35 -15.28
C TRP A 45 2.84 -11.25 -14.13
N ASP A 46 3.80 -11.81 -13.39
CA ASP A 46 3.51 -12.70 -12.28
C ASP A 46 2.72 -11.99 -11.18
N LEU A 47 3.16 -10.76 -10.82
CA LEU A 47 2.42 -9.95 -9.86
C LEU A 47 1.02 -9.58 -10.40
N GLY A 48 0.91 -9.20 -11.68
CA GLY A 48 -0.37 -8.85 -12.31
C GLY A 48 -1.34 -10.04 -12.32
N ASP A 49 -0.87 -11.23 -12.73
CA ASP A 49 -1.69 -12.45 -12.72
C ASP A 49 -2.13 -12.81 -11.29
N ARG A 50 -1.22 -12.72 -10.32
CA ARG A 50 -1.55 -12.97 -8.93
C ARG A 50 -2.60 -12.00 -8.38
N LEU A 51 -2.47 -10.71 -8.66
CA LEU A 51 -3.48 -9.71 -8.28
C LEU A 51 -4.84 -9.99 -8.94
N TYR A 52 -4.83 -10.28 -10.23
CA TYR A 52 -6.03 -10.66 -10.96
C TYR A 52 -6.74 -11.85 -10.32
N GLN A 53 -6.01 -12.92 -9.99
CA GLN A 53 -6.55 -14.10 -9.33
C GLN A 53 -7.18 -13.77 -7.97
N GLU A 54 -6.52 -12.94 -7.17
CA GLU A 54 -7.04 -12.51 -5.87
C GLU A 54 -8.32 -11.68 -6.02
N VAL A 55 -8.33 -10.71 -6.92
CA VAL A 55 -9.49 -9.86 -7.21
C VAL A 55 -10.66 -10.71 -7.72
N VAL A 56 -10.45 -11.55 -8.74
CA VAL A 56 -11.50 -12.40 -9.33
C VAL A 56 -12.04 -13.43 -8.33
N SER A 57 -11.19 -13.98 -7.48
CA SER A 57 -11.65 -14.95 -6.45
C SER A 57 -12.64 -14.30 -5.47
N LYS A 58 -12.41 -13.05 -5.09
CA LYS A 58 -13.31 -12.29 -4.20
C LYS A 58 -14.58 -11.83 -4.91
N HIS A 59 -14.46 -11.53 -6.19
CA HIS A 59 -15.56 -11.10 -7.03
C HIS A 59 -16.73 -12.10 -7.10
N ARG A 60 -16.43 -13.39 -7.07
CA ARG A 60 -17.45 -14.47 -7.07
C ARG A 60 -18.34 -14.48 -5.85
N ILE A 61 -17.98 -13.72 -4.80
CA ILE A 61 -18.74 -13.68 -3.54
C ILE A 61 -19.94 -12.70 -3.61
N CYS A 62 -20.02 -11.85 -4.64
CA CYS A 62 -21.08 -10.84 -4.84
C CYS A 62 -21.40 -9.98 -3.61
N LYS A 63 -20.39 -9.70 -2.78
CA LYS A 63 -20.52 -8.84 -1.60
C LYS A 63 -19.63 -7.60 -1.76
N PRO A 64 -20.03 -6.46 -1.20
CA PRO A 64 -19.13 -5.31 -1.08
C PRO A 64 -17.80 -5.76 -0.49
N THR A 65 -16.72 -5.48 -1.18
CA THR A 65 -15.39 -5.97 -0.82
C THR A 65 -14.43 -4.78 -0.79
N LEU A 66 -13.57 -4.75 0.23
CA LEU A 66 -12.41 -3.87 0.28
C LEU A 66 -11.17 -4.70 -0.01
N PHE A 67 -10.40 -4.30 -1.01
CA PHE A 67 -9.09 -4.84 -1.30
C PHE A 67 -8.01 -3.88 -0.78
N ILE A 68 -7.15 -4.37 0.11
CA ILE A 68 -6.03 -3.58 0.62
C ILE A 68 -4.75 -4.10 -0.03
N PHE A 69 -4.07 -3.22 -0.78
CA PHE A 69 -2.77 -3.47 -1.38
C PHE A 69 -1.70 -2.73 -0.59
N PHE A 70 -0.67 -3.45 -0.17
CA PHE A 70 0.49 -2.91 0.53
C PHE A 70 1.77 -3.24 -0.23
N TYR A 71 2.61 -2.24 -0.43
CA TYR A 71 3.96 -2.40 -0.95
C TYR A 71 4.96 -1.67 -0.05
N ALA A 72 6.07 -2.35 0.26
CA ALA A 72 7.26 -1.75 0.85
C ALA A 72 8.50 -2.07 0.00
N GLY A 73 9.47 -1.17 -0.04
CA GLY A 73 10.72 -1.36 -0.77
C GLY A 73 11.16 -0.16 -1.61
N HIS A 74 11.98 -0.43 -2.61
CA HIS A 74 12.45 0.60 -3.51
C HIS A 74 11.38 1.08 -4.49
N GLY A 75 11.38 2.39 -4.75
CA GLY A 75 10.56 3.02 -5.78
C GLY A 75 11.39 3.99 -6.60
N THR A 76 11.14 4.03 -7.89
CA THR A 76 11.74 4.99 -8.83
C THR A 76 10.67 5.57 -9.76
N ILE A 77 11.02 6.63 -10.47
CA ILE A 77 10.21 7.14 -11.57
C ILE A 77 10.88 6.81 -12.89
N ASN A 78 10.09 6.34 -13.86
CA ASN A 78 10.55 6.05 -15.20
C ASN A 78 10.61 7.34 -16.07
N GLN A 79 11.02 7.21 -17.32
CA GLN A 79 11.10 8.33 -18.27
C GLN A 79 9.74 9.00 -18.57
N LEU A 80 8.63 8.30 -18.29
CA LEU A 80 7.27 8.82 -18.44
C LEU A 80 6.75 9.46 -17.15
N ASN A 81 7.62 9.63 -16.15
CA ASN A 81 7.27 10.15 -14.82
C ASN A 81 6.23 9.26 -14.09
N GLU A 82 6.25 7.95 -14.35
CA GLU A 82 5.41 6.97 -13.67
C GLU A 82 6.21 6.26 -12.58
N LEU A 83 5.56 5.97 -11.44
CA LEU A 83 6.14 5.15 -10.38
C LEU A 83 6.41 3.74 -10.89
N SER A 84 7.56 3.20 -10.52
CA SER A 84 7.92 1.80 -10.68
C SER A 84 8.48 1.26 -9.37
N PHE A 85 8.04 0.07 -8.98
CA PHE A 85 8.62 -0.71 -7.89
C PHE A 85 9.85 -1.42 -8.42
N THR A 86 10.99 -1.26 -7.76
CA THR A 86 12.28 -1.72 -8.31
C THR A 86 12.98 -2.68 -7.36
N ALA A 87 13.60 -3.72 -7.92
CA ALA A 87 14.56 -4.54 -7.22
C ALA A 87 15.77 -3.72 -6.75
N THR A 88 16.50 -4.20 -5.75
CA THR A 88 17.71 -3.53 -5.24
C THR A 88 18.75 -3.35 -6.34
N LYS A 89 18.95 -4.36 -7.17
CA LYS A 89 19.87 -4.32 -8.32
C LYS A 89 19.40 -3.42 -9.47
N LYS A 90 18.14 -2.93 -9.41
CA LYS A 90 17.52 -2.00 -10.36
C LYS A 90 17.43 -2.46 -11.82
N GLU A 91 17.71 -3.72 -12.09
CA GLU A 91 17.56 -4.29 -13.43
C GLU A 91 16.10 -4.69 -13.69
N GLN A 92 15.38 -5.05 -12.64
CA GLN A 92 13.98 -5.45 -12.70
C GLN A 92 13.09 -4.39 -12.04
N PHE A 93 11.91 -4.19 -12.63
CA PHE A 93 10.92 -3.26 -12.11
C PHE A 93 9.50 -3.68 -12.46
N VAL A 94 8.56 -3.26 -11.65
CA VAL A 94 7.12 -3.38 -11.90
C VAL A 94 6.51 -1.98 -11.95
N PRO A 95 5.98 -1.53 -13.10
CA PRO A 95 5.30 -0.24 -13.19
C PRO A 95 4.03 -0.22 -12.33
N TRP A 96 3.80 0.88 -11.62
CA TRP A 96 2.57 1.08 -10.84
C TRP A 96 1.29 0.86 -11.66
N ARG A 97 1.28 1.32 -12.91
CA ARG A 97 0.12 1.15 -13.81
C ARG A 97 -0.28 -0.31 -14.03
N THR A 98 0.65 -1.27 -13.87
CA THR A 98 0.33 -2.71 -13.93
C THR A 98 -0.58 -3.08 -12.78
N ILE A 99 -0.23 -2.63 -11.57
CA ILE A 99 -1.00 -2.88 -10.36
C ILE A 99 -2.34 -2.14 -10.42
N ASP A 100 -2.31 -0.85 -10.74
CA ASP A 100 -3.49 0.00 -10.82
C ASP A 100 -4.53 -0.55 -11.82
N ARG A 101 -4.06 -1.05 -12.96
CA ARG A 101 -4.92 -1.72 -13.95
C ARG A 101 -5.62 -2.94 -13.35
N GLU A 102 -4.90 -3.84 -12.72
CA GLU A 102 -5.47 -5.07 -12.16
C GLU A 102 -6.44 -4.78 -11.01
N LEU A 103 -6.14 -3.77 -10.19
CA LEU A 103 -7.03 -3.32 -9.11
C LEU A 103 -8.28 -2.57 -9.62
N SER A 104 -8.21 -2.01 -10.81
CA SER A 104 -9.31 -1.23 -11.41
C SER A 104 -10.21 -2.05 -12.33
N TYR A 105 -9.74 -3.20 -12.79
CA TYR A 105 -10.43 -4.00 -13.82
C TYR A 105 -11.48 -4.93 -13.21
N HIS A 106 -12.50 -4.34 -12.58
CA HIS A 106 -13.62 -5.14 -12.06
C HIS A 106 -14.97 -4.46 -12.31
N THR A 107 -15.96 -5.30 -12.61
CA THR A 107 -17.33 -4.88 -12.93
C THR A 107 -18.23 -4.72 -11.70
N TYR A 108 -17.72 -5.03 -10.50
CA TYR A 108 -18.49 -4.95 -9.25
C TYR A 108 -17.90 -3.92 -8.29
N PRO A 109 -18.72 -3.38 -7.37
CA PRO A 109 -18.24 -2.39 -6.42
C PRO A 109 -17.23 -3.02 -5.46
N MET A 110 -15.96 -2.84 -5.74
CA MET A 110 -14.86 -3.13 -4.86
C MET A 110 -14.10 -1.84 -4.60
N ASP A 111 -13.99 -1.48 -3.35
CA ASP A 111 -13.10 -0.40 -2.95
C ASP A 111 -11.68 -0.91 -2.86
N THR A 112 -10.72 -0.07 -3.23
CA THR A 112 -9.29 -0.37 -3.08
C THR A 112 -8.62 0.64 -2.18
N PHE A 113 -7.78 0.17 -1.28
CA PHE A 113 -6.94 0.99 -0.43
C PHE A 113 -5.48 0.56 -0.60
N CYS A 114 -4.69 1.41 -1.25
CA CYS A 114 -3.28 1.15 -1.47
C CYS A 114 -2.42 1.90 -0.47
N ILE A 115 -1.49 1.21 0.18
CA ILE A 115 -0.51 1.77 1.11
C ILE A 115 0.87 1.52 0.52
N LEU A 116 1.60 2.59 0.18
CA LEU A 116 2.85 2.52 -0.57
C LEU A 116 4.00 3.10 0.26
N ASP A 117 4.84 2.23 0.81
CA ASP A 117 6.05 2.58 1.55
C ASP A 117 7.29 2.51 0.65
N CYS A 118 7.39 3.46 -0.26
CA CYS A 118 8.53 3.57 -1.17
C CYS A 118 8.81 5.02 -1.56
N CYS A 119 10.01 5.25 -2.11
CA CYS A 119 10.35 6.54 -2.70
C CYS A 119 9.41 6.87 -3.87
N TYR A 120 9.16 8.15 -4.07
CA TYR A 120 8.30 8.68 -5.14
C TYR A 120 6.85 8.17 -5.13
N SER A 121 6.40 7.54 -4.05
CA SER A 121 5.06 6.92 -3.96
C SER A 121 3.90 7.89 -4.23
N GLY A 122 4.09 9.18 -3.99
CA GLY A 122 3.12 10.21 -4.36
C GLY A 122 2.87 10.37 -5.87
N THR A 123 3.74 9.79 -6.73
CA THR A 123 3.49 9.73 -8.17
C THR A 123 2.32 8.78 -8.50
N ALA A 124 2.10 7.73 -7.70
CA ALA A 124 0.93 6.87 -7.85
C ALA A 124 -0.38 7.63 -7.71
N ILE A 125 -0.43 8.61 -6.79
CA ILE A 125 -1.58 9.49 -6.60
C ILE A 125 -1.87 10.32 -7.85
N ALA A 126 -0.84 10.89 -8.45
CA ALA A 126 -0.98 11.78 -9.61
C ALA A 126 -1.41 11.03 -10.89
N SER A 127 -1.05 9.76 -11.00
CA SER A 127 -1.31 8.92 -12.19
C SER A 127 -2.55 8.04 -12.07
N ASN A 128 -3.26 8.10 -10.94
CA ASN A 128 -4.31 7.16 -10.62
C ASN A 128 -5.73 7.73 -10.79
N PRO A 129 -6.47 7.37 -11.87
CA PRO A 129 -7.87 7.73 -12.01
C PRO A 129 -8.85 6.72 -11.37
N MET A 130 -8.41 5.51 -11.02
CA MET A 130 -9.31 4.37 -10.80
C MET A 130 -9.21 3.73 -9.41
N THR A 131 -8.04 3.74 -8.76
CA THR A 131 -7.89 3.21 -7.40
C THR A 131 -8.61 4.11 -6.40
N THR A 132 -9.39 3.53 -5.52
CA THR A 132 -10.29 4.31 -4.65
C THR A 132 -9.51 5.20 -3.69
N HIS A 133 -8.55 4.65 -2.95
CA HIS A 133 -7.70 5.42 -2.02
C HIS A 133 -6.24 5.00 -2.13
N VAL A 134 -5.33 5.98 -2.09
CA VAL A 134 -3.88 5.74 -2.01
C VAL A 134 -3.29 6.53 -0.86
N LEU A 135 -2.59 5.85 0.03
CA LEU A 135 -1.79 6.43 1.10
C LEU A 135 -0.30 6.19 0.79
N ALA A 136 0.41 7.26 0.47
CA ALA A 136 1.79 7.24 0.02
C ALA A 136 2.73 7.79 1.10
N ALA A 137 3.91 7.16 1.25
CA ALA A 137 4.91 7.53 2.25
C ALA A 137 5.49 8.93 2.05
N CYS A 138 5.49 9.43 0.81
CA CYS A 138 6.11 10.71 0.45
C CYS A 138 5.48 11.31 -0.81
N GLY A 139 5.89 12.53 -1.16
CA GLY A 139 5.49 13.20 -2.40
C GLY A 139 6.11 12.58 -3.65
N SER A 140 5.64 13.03 -4.83
CA SER A 140 6.09 12.53 -6.15
C SER A 140 7.55 12.82 -6.50
N SER A 141 8.20 13.73 -5.79
CA SER A 141 9.60 14.09 -5.96
C SER A 141 10.45 13.85 -4.72
N ALA A 142 9.97 13.01 -3.79
CA ALA A 142 10.57 12.80 -2.49
C ALA A 142 10.92 11.34 -2.24
N PHE A 143 11.80 11.13 -1.24
CA PHE A 143 12.25 9.81 -0.81
C PHE A 143 11.47 9.38 0.45
N ALA A 144 11.14 8.09 0.55
CA ALA A 144 10.69 7.50 1.80
C ALA A 144 11.89 7.12 2.69
N ARG A 145 11.70 7.14 4.02
CA ARG A 145 12.66 6.54 4.94
C ARG A 145 12.40 5.05 5.05
N SER A 146 13.45 4.27 4.87
CA SER A 146 13.41 2.85 5.20
C SER A 146 13.67 2.61 6.68
N ARG A 147 13.34 1.41 7.15
CA ARG A 147 13.63 0.95 8.51
C ARG A 147 15.14 0.98 8.83
N VAL A 148 15.99 0.78 7.84
CA VAL A 148 17.47 0.88 7.96
C VAL A 148 17.91 2.29 8.38
N ASN A 149 17.19 3.32 7.93
CA ASN A 149 17.54 4.72 8.16
C ASN A 149 16.66 5.41 9.22
N GLY A 150 15.88 4.64 9.99
CA GLY A 150 15.02 5.13 11.05
C GLY A 150 13.65 4.48 11.09
N ILE A 151 12.63 5.23 11.49
CA ILE A 151 11.25 4.73 11.55
C ILE A 151 10.66 4.77 10.14
N SER A 152 10.28 3.61 9.58
CA SER A 152 9.63 3.51 8.27
C SER A 152 8.22 4.11 8.29
N PHE A 153 7.70 4.37 7.10
CA PHE A 153 6.31 4.82 6.98
C PHE A 153 5.34 3.75 7.48
N THR A 154 5.59 2.48 7.17
CA THR A 154 4.81 1.33 7.67
C THR A 154 4.73 1.30 9.19
N GLN A 155 5.85 1.50 9.89
CA GLN A 155 5.86 1.55 11.35
C GLN A 155 4.98 2.69 11.88
N ARG A 156 5.01 3.86 11.24
CA ARG A 156 4.16 5.00 11.63
C ARG A 156 2.68 4.69 11.40
N VAL A 157 2.32 4.11 10.27
CA VAL A 157 0.94 3.69 9.95
C VAL A 157 0.46 2.66 10.98
N ALA A 158 1.26 1.63 11.25
CA ALA A 158 0.89 0.58 12.20
C ALA A 158 0.71 1.12 13.62
N TRP A 159 1.57 2.03 14.05
CA TRP A 159 1.46 2.69 15.35
C TRP A 159 0.21 3.57 15.42
N THR A 160 -0.05 4.36 14.39
CA THR A 160 -1.24 5.20 14.30
C THR A 160 -2.52 4.38 14.38
N MET A 161 -2.63 3.31 13.60
CA MET A 161 -3.81 2.46 13.62
C MET A 161 -4.04 1.81 15.01
N ARG A 162 -2.96 1.32 15.66
CA ARG A 162 -3.06 0.81 17.04
C ARG A 162 -3.48 1.89 18.04
N LYS A 163 -2.93 3.09 17.93
CA LYS A 163 -3.33 4.22 18.79
C LYS A 163 -4.81 4.54 18.63
N LEU A 164 -5.29 4.60 17.41
CA LEU A 164 -6.69 4.88 17.12
C LEU A 164 -7.63 3.75 17.59
N SER A 165 -7.22 2.49 17.53
CA SER A 165 -8.00 1.38 18.07
C SER A 165 -8.21 1.46 19.59
N HIS A 166 -7.24 2.02 20.32
CA HIS A 166 -7.36 2.23 21.78
C HIS A 166 -8.15 3.50 22.16
N SER A 167 -8.64 4.27 21.20
CA SER A 167 -9.43 5.48 21.46
C SER A 167 -10.91 5.24 21.80
N GLY A 168 -11.33 3.99 21.93
CA GLY A 168 -12.71 3.62 22.19
C GLY A 168 -13.61 3.62 20.95
N LYS A 169 -13.06 3.82 19.77
CA LYS A 169 -13.77 3.74 18.50
C LYS A 169 -14.01 2.28 18.09
N ILE A 170 -15.09 2.04 17.37
CA ILE A 170 -15.42 0.72 16.81
C ILE A 170 -14.90 0.55 15.37
N SER A 171 -14.44 1.63 14.76
CA SER A 171 -13.91 1.66 13.40
C SER A 171 -13.00 2.87 13.19
N ILE A 172 -12.25 2.85 12.10
CA ILE A 172 -11.35 3.93 11.68
C ILE A 172 -11.55 4.19 10.19
N SER A 173 -11.51 5.46 9.77
CA SER A 173 -11.53 5.81 8.34
C SER A 173 -10.12 6.02 7.79
N THR A 174 -10.00 5.89 6.46
CA THR A 174 -8.73 6.15 5.75
C THR A 174 -8.28 7.60 5.92
N ASP A 175 -9.19 8.55 6.01
CA ASP A 175 -8.89 9.96 6.25
C ASP A 175 -8.32 10.17 7.66
N GLU A 176 -8.92 9.53 8.68
CA GLU A 176 -8.40 9.59 10.05
C GLU A 176 -7.01 8.98 10.19
N ILE A 177 -6.74 7.89 9.44
CA ILE A 177 -5.39 7.30 9.37
C ILE A 177 -4.43 8.33 8.81
N PHE A 178 -4.76 8.92 7.66
CA PHE A 178 -3.91 9.90 6.99
C PHE A 178 -3.66 11.13 7.88
N ASP A 179 -4.71 11.76 8.40
CA ASP A 179 -4.62 12.96 9.22
C ASP A 179 -3.73 12.72 10.45
N THR A 180 -3.90 11.57 11.10
CA THR A 180 -3.11 11.23 12.28
C THR A 180 -1.64 10.98 11.91
N VAL A 181 -1.37 10.18 10.87
CA VAL A 181 0.01 9.92 10.38
C VAL A 181 0.68 11.23 9.98
N GLN A 182 -0.05 12.12 9.29
CA GLN A 182 0.47 13.41 8.85
C GLN A 182 0.84 14.30 10.04
N ASN A 183 -0.07 14.44 11.00
CA ASN A 183 0.11 15.29 12.18
C ASN A 183 1.22 14.77 13.11
N GLU A 184 1.42 13.46 13.17
CA GLU A 184 2.44 12.81 13.99
C GLU A 184 3.77 12.62 13.25
N THR A 185 3.86 13.01 11.99
CA THR A 185 5.10 12.91 11.21
C THR A 185 6.14 13.88 11.79
N PRO A 186 7.31 13.39 12.27
CA PRO A 186 8.33 14.23 12.85
C PRO A 186 8.87 15.26 11.85
N ARG A 187 9.28 16.43 12.36
CA ARG A 187 9.96 17.44 11.54
C ARG A 187 11.21 16.84 10.89
N GLY A 188 11.40 17.11 9.62
CA GLY A 188 12.52 16.56 8.82
C GLY A 188 12.27 15.16 8.24
N CYS A 189 11.10 14.55 8.49
CA CYS A 189 10.62 13.40 7.71
C CYS A 189 9.80 13.89 6.51
N TYR A 190 9.80 13.09 5.46
CA TYR A 190 8.92 13.38 4.32
C TYR A 190 7.46 13.19 4.72
N MET A 191 6.64 14.14 4.30
CA MET A 191 5.22 14.15 4.62
C MET A 191 4.49 13.13 3.76
N PRO A 192 3.63 12.29 4.36
CA PRO A 192 2.77 11.39 3.61
C PRO A 192 1.83 12.15 2.69
N ARG A 193 1.33 11.46 1.68
CA ARG A 193 0.33 11.96 0.74
C ARG A 193 -0.86 11.01 0.71
N PHE A 194 -2.01 11.57 0.46
CA PHE A 194 -3.24 10.81 0.37
C PHE A 194 -4.08 11.29 -0.81
N SER A 195 -4.71 10.34 -1.46
CA SER A 195 -5.73 10.61 -2.48
C SER A 195 -6.93 9.73 -2.22
N SER A 196 -8.11 10.34 -2.28
CA SER A 196 -9.39 9.66 -2.43
C SER A 196 -9.97 10.03 -3.79
N HIS A 197 -10.54 9.06 -4.51
CA HIS A 197 -11.12 9.34 -5.81
C HIS A 197 -12.40 10.16 -5.67
N ASN A 198 -12.47 11.30 -6.36
CA ASN A 198 -13.64 12.17 -6.68
C ASN A 198 -14.88 12.00 -5.78
N GLY A 199 -14.83 12.48 -4.54
CA GLY A 199 -16.00 12.55 -3.67
C GLY A 199 -16.53 11.22 -3.15
N VAL A 200 -15.76 10.14 -3.29
CA VAL A 200 -16.04 8.87 -2.63
C VAL A 200 -15.93 9.07 -1.11
N ASN A 201 -16.90 8.55 -0.39
CA ASN A 201 -16.86 8.57 1.07
C ASN A 201 -15.61 7.87 1.58
N PRO A 202 -15.05 8.28 2.73
CA PRO A 202 -13.93 7.61 3.35
C PRO A 202 -14.20 6.12 3.50
N ILE A 203 -13.22 5.29 3.15
CA ILE A 203 -13.28 3.85 3.45
C ILE A 203 -13.20 3.69 4.95
N VAL A 204 -14.13 2.92 5.51
CA VAL A 204 -14.22 2.66 6.95
C VAL A 204 -13.81 1.22 7.23
N LEU A 205 -12.81 1.05 8.09
CA LEU A 205 -12.32 -0.25 8.55
C LEU A 205 -12.86 -0.52 9.96
N PRO A 206 -13.78 -1.48 10.13
CA PRO A 206 -14.28 -1.84 11.46
C PRO A 206 -13.20 -2.61 12.22
N PHE A 207 -12.98 -2.28 13.50
CA PHE A 207 -12.10 -3.05 14.35
C PHE A 207 -12.70 -4.42 14.67
N HIS A 208 -11.84 -5.42 14.77
CA HIS A 208 -12.24 -6.75 15.22
C HIS A 208 -12.54 -6.70 16.73
N VAL A 209 -13.78 -7.01 17.09
CA VAL A 209 -14.17 -7.15 18.50
C VAL A 209 -13.85 -8.59 18.91
N THR A 210 -12.83 -8.73 19.75
CA THR A 210 -12.50 -10.02 20.40
C THR A 210 -13.38 -10.27 21.60
#